data_f063ee94c58f1a077d643381db228cae
#
_entry.id   f063ee94c58f1a077d643381db228cae
#
_cell.length_a   1.000
_cell.length_b   1.000
_cell.length_c   1.000
_cell.angle_alpha   90.00
_cell.angle_beta   90.00
_cell.angle_gamma   90.00
#
_symmetry.space_group_name_H-M   'P 1'
#
loop_
_entity.id
_entity.type
_entity.pdbx_description
1 polymer ?
#
loop_
_entity_poly.entity_id
_entity_poly.type
_entity_poly.pdbx_seq_one_letter_code
_entity_poly.pdbx_strand_id
1 'polypeptide(L)'
;MENQLVELVYGDTDSLYMSYEGLLDTIEGIENMSIKEKTELIVKINTEFLNQHNKEYMEAYFEERHCRSMVHEFELETVAKSGVWLNVKKRYAQILSWKDGKYFDEDSMPTKVKGLEIVKSSYPSLARKMLKQLVRSLMEIDDENVIHQLNISMQQCKQQWQVADIESICPTTSVNNYSKYIISDTNPLGPRVEKGCPFAVRGLAMYNCIRQSKNLPGDPLYGGKMRYYIIKTPNKNKNTPDQFFCFQGSNYPSWAPQYAPIDRNAMFTRCVLDPFNRILSAIGEKELSIDGYIQCSLFD
;
A
#
# COMPACT_ATOMS: atom_id res chain seq x y z
N MET A 1 16.99 19.55 -26.13
CA MET A 1 16.13 19.60 -24.94
C MET A 1 16.98 20.26 -23.87
N GLU A 2 16.57 21.42 -23.37
CA GLU A 2 17.25 22.02 -22.21
C GLU A 2 17.14 21.04 -21.06
N ASN A 3 18.27 20.69 -20.45
CA ASN A 3 18.27 19.84 -19.27
C ASN A 3 17.53 20.59 -18.15
N GLN A 4 16.36 20.13 -17.81
CA GLN A 4 15.58 20.66 -16.70
C GLN A 4 16.31 20.26 -15.40
N LEU A 5 16.97 21.23 -14.75
CA LEU A 5 17.76 21.00 -13.52
C LEU A 5 16.89 20.60 -12.32
N VAL A 6 15.62 21.02 -12.32
CA VAL A 6 14.63 20.66 -11.30
C VAL A 6 13.36 20.21 -12.01
N GLU A 7 12.86 19.03 -11.66
CA GLU A 7 11.69 18.41 -12.28
C GLU A 7 10.51 18.39 -11.31
N LEU A 8 9.31 18.76 -11.80
CA LEU A 8 8.06 18.58 -11.06
C LEU A 8 7.61 17.12 -11.17
N VAL A 9 7.76 16.36 -10.09
CA VAL A 9 7.42 14.94 -10.04
C VAL A 9 5.92 14.73 -9.78
N TYR A 10 5.33 15.53 -8.85
CA TYR A 10 3.94 15.36 -8.45
C TYR A 10 3.37 16.65 -7.86
N GLY A 11 2.08 16.90 -8.07
CA GLY A 11 1.33 18.00 -7.46
C GLY A 11 -0.04 17.55 -6.96
N ASP A 12 -0.45 18.08 -5.80
CA ASP A 12 -1.77 17.79 -5.23
C ASP A 12 -2.32 19.01 -4.49
N THR A 13 -3.33 19.64 -5.09
CA THR A 13 -4.07 20.78 -4.54
C THR A 13 -3.19 22.00 -4.25
N ASP A 14 -2.44 21.96 -3.15
CA ASP A 14 -1.61 23.03 -2.56
C ASP A 14 -0.16 22.59 -2.30
N SER A 15 0.23 21.41 -2.74
CA SER A 15 1.58 20.89 -2.55
C SER A 15 2.24 20.49 -3.86
N LEU A 16 3.54 20.78 -3.98
CA LEU A 16 4.40 20.43 -5.10
C LEU A 16 5.53 19.52 -4.61
N TYR A 17 5.88 18.53 -5.41
CA TYR A 17 6.99 17.62 -5.18
C TYR A 17 7.95 17.73 -6.35
N MET A 18 9.17 18.12 -6.05
CA MET A 18 10.20 18.39 -7.05
C MET A 18 11.39 17.46 -6.85
N SER A 19 11.96 16.96 -7.97
CA SER A 19 13.26 16.29 -7.98
C SER A 19 14.36 17.32 -8.22
N TYR A 20 15.41 17.25 -7.42
CA TYR A 20 16.61 18.07 -7.51
C TYR A 20 17.79 17.28 -8.10
N GLU A 21 17.58 16.06 -8.56
CA GLU A 21 18.63 15.18 -9.09
C GLU A 21 19.45 15.87 -10.16
N GLY A 22 18.79 16.37 -11.22
CA GLY A 22 19.48 17.08 -12.30
C GLY A 22 20.27 18.31 -11.85
N LEU A 23 19.82 19.01 -10.80
CA LEU A 23 20.57 20.14 -10.24
C LEU A 23 21.78 19.65 -9.43
N LEU A 24 21.59 18.62 -8.63
CA LEU A 24 22.67 18.05 -7.81
C LEU A 24 23.79 17.50 -8.69
N ASP A 25 23.47 16.86 -9.82
CA ASP A 25 24.43 16.29 -10.75
C ASP A 25 25.32 17.35 -11.44
N THR A 26 24.94 18.63 -11.41
CA THR A 26 25.79 19.73 -11.89
C THR A 26 26.86 20.19 -10.91
N ILE A 27 26.82 19.71 -9.65
CA ILE A 27 27.68 20.16 -8.58
C ILE A 27 28.92 19.25 -8.51
N GLU A 28 30.10 19.82 -8.71
CA GLU A 28 31.36 19.09 -8.64
C GLU A 28 31.57 18.50 -7.24
N GLY A 29 31.85 17.19 -7.15
CA GLY A 29 32.06 16.48 -5.90
C GLY A 29 30.80 16.06 -5.15
N ILE A 30 29.61 16.18 -5.77
CA ILE A 30 28.32 15.80 -5.17
C ILE A 30 28.27 14.33 -4.75
N GLU A 31 28.98 13.46 -5.50
CA GLU A 31 29.06 12.02 -5.23
C GLU A 31 29.74 11.70 -3.88
N ASN A 32 30.59 12.60 -3.40
CA ASN A 32 31.30 12.45 -2.13
C ASN A 32 30.53 13.05 -0.94
N MET A 33 29.44 13.78 -1.20
CA MET A 33 28.62 14.39 -0.15
C MET A 33 27.69 13.36 0.48
N SER A 34 27.61 13.40 1.80
CA SER A 34 26.62 12.63 2.57
C SER A 34 25.17 13.06 2.25
N ILE A 35 24.21 12.19 2.53
CA ILE A 35 22.78 12.51 2.36
C ILE A 35 22.41 13.74 3.18
N LYS A 36 23.02 13.93 4.35
CA LYS A 36 22.79 15.11 5.20
C LYS A 36 23.25 16.39 4.51
N GLU A 37 24.46 16.42 3.96
CA GLU A 37 24.99 17.57 3.24
C GLU A 37 24.17 17.92 2.00
N LYS A 38 23.75 16.92 1.22
CA LYS A 38 22.82 17.09 0.09
C LYS A 38 21.47 17.66 0.55
N THR A 39 20.96 17.18 1.68
CA THR A 39 19.71 17.67 2.27
C THR A 39 19.84 19.11 2.75
N GLU A 40 20.94 19.48 3.42
CA GLU A 40 21.22 20.85 3.86
C GLU A 40 21.27 21.81 2.67
N LEU A 41 21.91 21.39 1.58
CA LEU A 41 21.94 22.16 0.34
C LEU A 41 20.55 22.40 -0.24
N ILE A 42 19.71 21.35 -0.34
CA ILE A 42 18.33 21.46 -0.83
C ILE A 42 17.49 22.38 0.08
N VAL A 43 17.61 22.24 1.39
CA VAL A 43 16.94 23.11 2.36
C VAL A 43 17.36 24.57 2.12
N LYS A 44 18.65 24.83 1.98
CA LYS A 44 19.18 26.17 1.73
C LYS A 44 18.65 26.77 0.41
N ILE A 45 18.67 26.00 -0.69
CA ILE A 45 18.13 26.43 -1.98
C ILE A 45 16.65 26.82 -1.85
N ASN A 46 15.85 26.01 -1.16
CA ASN A 46 14.42 26.30 -1.00
C ASN A 46 14.18 27.53 -0.12
N THR A 47 14.88 27.65 1.02
CA THR A 47 14.65 28.74 1.99
C THR A 47 15.20 30.07 1.53
N GLU A 48 16.40 30.10 0.90
CA GLU A 48 17.07 31.37 0.54
C GLU A 48 16.69 31.84 -0.86
N PHE A 49 16.43 30.91 -1.83
CA PHE A 49 16.13 31.29 -3.21
C PHE A 49 14.67 31.10 -3.59
N LEU A 50 14.15 29.89 -3.46
CA LEU A 50 12.81 29.58 -3.98
C LEU A 50 11.71 30.29 -3.20
N ASN A 51 11.79 30.35 -1.87
CA ASN A 51 10.76 31.01 -1.07
C ASN A 51 10.72 32.51 -1.36
N GLN A 52 11.90 33.17 -1.55
CA GLN A 52 11.95 34.58 -1.90
C GLN A 52 11.33 34.83 -3.29
N HIS A 53 11.74 34.09 -4.31
CA HIS A 53 11.19 34.21 -5.66
C HIS A 53 9.69 33.90 -5.72
N ASN A 54 9.24 32.86 -5.01
CA ASN A 54 7.82 32.54 -4.91
C ASN A 54 7.03 33.67 -4.27
N LYS A 55 7.57 34.30 -3.22
CA LYS A 55 6.94 35.44 -2.57
C LYS A 55 6.80 36.63 -3.52
N GLU A 56 7.88 37.02 -4.18
CA GLU A 56 7.88 38.12 -5.16
C GLU A 56 6.89 37.85 -6.32
N TYR A 57 6.88 36.63 -6.86
CA TYR A 57 5.95 36.22 -7.89
C TYR A 57 4.50 36.27 -7.41
N MET A 58 4.22 35.75 -6.21
CA MET A 58 2.87 35.73 -5.66
C MET A 58 2.37 37.15 -5.33
N GLU A 59 3.23 38.04 -4.82
CA GLU A 59 2.91 39.43 -4.58
C GLU A 59 2.48 40.13 -5.91
N ALA A 60 3.26 39.98 -6.97
CA ALA A 60 2.94 40.52 -8.30
C ALA A 60 1.64 39.92 -8.86
N TYR A 61 1.43 38.61 -8.72
CA TYR A 61 0.21 37.93 -9.18
C TYR A 61 -1.04 38.39 -8.45
N PHE A 62 -0.98 38.60 -7.12
CA PHE A 62 -2.10 39.10 -6.33
C PHE A 62 -2.40 40.56 -6.62
N GLU A 63 -1.37 41.38 -6.86
CA GLU A 63 -1.50 42.78 -7.24
C GLU A 63 -2.20 42.92 -8.60
N GLU A 64 -1.74 42.18 -9.62
CA GLU A 64 -2.36 42.13 -10.97
C GLU A 64 -3.85 41.75 -10.89
N ARG A 65 -4.21 40.85 -9.96
CA ARG A 65 -5.59 40.37 -9.77
C ARG A 65 -6.41 41.23 -8.81
N HIS A 66 -5.88 42.36 -8.35
CA HIS A 66 -6.55 43.27 -7.41
C HIS A 66 -7.02 42.58 -6.12
N CYS A 67 -6.28 41.59 -5.64
CA CYS A 67 -6.57 40.91 -4.39
C CYS A 67 -6.27 41.83 -3.19
N ARG A 68 -7.09 41.77 -2.16
CA ARG A 68 -6.94 42.67 -0.99
C ARG A 68 -5.73 42.34 -0.10
N SER A 69 -5.29 41.09 -0.13
CA SER A 69 -4.13 40.63 0.65
C SER A 69 -3.57 39.35 0.04
N MET A 70 -2.27 39.17 0.16
CA MET A 70 -1.61 37.91 -0.11
C MET A 70 -1.70 37.05 1.15
N VAL A 71 -2.37 35.89 1.01
CA VAL A 71 -2.58 34.93 2.13
C VAL A 71 -1.97 33.56 1.83
N HIS A 72 -1.30 33.41 0.68
CA HIS A 72 -0.63 32.18 0.31
C HIS A 72 0.88 32.32 0.50
N GLU A 73 1.44 31.38 1.22
CA GLU A 73 2.87 31.25 1.44
C GLU A 73 3.29 29.80 1.11
N PHE A 74 4.39 29.66 0.36
CA PHE A 74 4.99 28.36 0.10
C PHE A 74 6.10 28.11 1.09
N GLU A 75 5.99 27.01 1.82
CA GLU A 75 7.01 26.58 2.77
C GLU A 75 7.54 25.20 2.40
N LEU A 76 8.83 24.97 2.65
CA LEU A 76 9.41 23.64 2.55
C LEU A 76 8.93 22.80 3.74
N GLU A 77 8.09 21.79 3.48
CA GLU A 77 7.58 20.87 4.51
C GLU A 77 8.51 19.68 4.73
N THR A 78 9.03 19.08 3.64
CA THR A 78 9.85 17.85 3.72
C THR A 78 10.89 17.79 2.62
N VAL A 79 12.04 17.20 2.93
CA VAL A 79 13.02 16.72 1.95
C VAL A 79 13.12 15.20 2.07
N ALA A 80 13.07 14.51 0.94
CA ALA A 80 13.18 13.06 0.88
C ALA A 80 14.45 12.64 0.15
N LYS A 81 15.15 11.61 0.69
CA LYS A 81 16.25 10.93 0.01
C LYS A 81 15.75 10.27 -1.28
N SER A 82 14.59 9.62 -1.20
CA SER A 82 13.98 8.92 -2.32
C SER A 82 12.46 8.82 -2.13
N GLY A 83 11.74 8.57 -3.21
CA GLY A 83 10.30 8.42 -3.15
C GLY A 83 9.70 7.74 -4.38
N VAL A 84 8.52 7.17 -4.21
CA VAL A 84 7.73 6.56 -5.28
C VAL A 84 6.32 7.14 -5.27
N TRP A 85 5.87 7.60 -6.44
CA TRP A 85 4.53 8.14 -6.67
C TRP A 85 3.79 7.25 -7.65
N LEU A 86 2.57 6.85 -7.29
CA LEU A 86 1.72 6.10 -8.20
C LEU A 86 0.96 7.05 -9.12
N ASN A 87 0.60 6.58 -10.32
CA ASN A 87 -0.24 7.32 -11.28
C ASN A 87 -1.69 7.54 -10.78
N VAL A 88 -1.88 7.56 -9.48
CA VAL A 88 -3.16 7.77 -8.79
C VAL A 88 -2.97 8.82 -7.71
N LYS A 89 -3.83 9.84 -7.70
CA LYS A 89 -3.77 10.93 -6.71
C LYS A 89 -3.68 10.42 -5.27
N LYS A 90 -2.84 11.09 -4.48
CA LYS A 90 -2.67 10.87 -3.03
C LYS A 90 -2.12 9.48 -2.67
N ARG A 91 -1.36 8.84 -3.56
CA ARG A 91 -0.70 7.55 -3.30
C ARG A 91 0.78 7.63 -3.57
N TYR A 92 1.56 7.69 -2.50
CA TYR A 92 3.02 7.76 -2.56
C TYR A 92 3.68 7.23 -1.29
N ALA A 93 4.98 6.98 -1.39
CA ALA A 93 5.86 6.71 -0.27
C ALA A 93 7.17 7.48 -0.44
N GLN A 94 7.78 7.92 0.66
CA GLN A 94 9.03 8.69 0.69
C GLN A 94 9.89 8.27 1.89
N ILE A 95 11.21 8.28 1.73
CA ILE A 95 12.18 8.20 2.83
C ILE A 95 12.64 9.63 3.13
N LEU A 96 12.24 10.15 4.28
CA LEU A 96 12.49 11.54 4.63
C LEU A 96 13.87 11.72 5.23
N SER A 97 14.65 12.67 4.68
CA SER A 97 15.92 13.12 5.26
C SER A 97 15.76 14.38 6.13
N TRP A 98 14.67 15.17 5.89
CA TRP A 98 14.35 16.34 6.68
C TRP A 98 12.84 16.58 6.74
N LYS A 99 12.36 17.11 7.87
CA LYS A 99 10.97 17.51 8.04
C LYS A 99 10.84 18.61 9.10
N ASP A 100 10.10 19.69 8.79
CA ASP A 100 9.73 20.77 9.73
C ASP A 100 10.92 21.25 10.59
N GLY A 101 12.09 21.52 9.98
CA GLY A 101 13.31 21.97 10.67
C GLY A 101 14.17 20.86 11.27
N LYS A 102 13.75 19.59 11.23
CA LYS A 102 14.49 18.47 11.81
C LYS A 102 15.14 17.60 10.74
N TYR A 103 16.46 17.41 10.84
CA TYR A 103 17.22 16.44 10.06
C TYR A 103 17.11 15.05 10.69
N PHE A 104 17.11 14.03 9.84
CA PHE A 104 17.13 12.62 10.28
C PHE A 104 18.48 11.99 9.93
N ASP A 105 19.03 11.24 10.87
CA ASP A 105 20.22 10.42 10.61
C ASP A 105 19.88 9.28 9.65
N GLU A 106 20.85 8.84 8.87
CA GLU A 106 20.67 7.88 7.79
C GLU A 106 19.98 6.58 8.24
N ASP A 107 20.37 6.07 9.41
CA ASP A 107 19.78 4.86 10.01
C ASP A 107 18.37 5.06 10.58
N SER A 108 17.94 6.30 10.78
CA SER A 108 16.68 6.66 11.44
C SER A 108 15.67 7.37 10.54
N MET A 109 15.96 7.52 9.24
CA MET A 109 15.07 8.17 8.28
C MET A 109 13.69 7.51 8.25
N PRO A 110 12.61 8.26 8.55
CA PRO A 110 11.27 7.71 8.56
C PRO A 110 10.72 7.52 7.15
N THR A 111 9.91 6.48 6.98
CA THR A 111 9.13 6.29 5.75
C THR A 111 7.75 6.94 5.90
N LYS A 112 7.51 8.03 5.17
CA LYS A 112 6.20 8.67 5.01
C LYS A 112 5.42 7.94 3.93
N VAL A 113 4.19 7.49 4.25
CA VAL A 113 3.33 6.77 3.29
C VAL A 113 1.96 7.40 3.28
N LYS A 114 1.40 7.65 2.09
CA LYS A 114 0.05 8.18 1.92
C LYS A 114 -0.74 7.32 0.92
N GLY A 115 -1.98 7.00 1.26
CA GLY A 115 -2.97 6.36 0.39
C GLY A 115 -2.70 4.90 0.01
N LEU A 116 -1.55 4.33 0.34
CA LEU A 116 -1.23 2.93 0.09
C LEU A 116 -1.92 2.01 1.13
N GLU A 117 -1.96 0.72 0.83
CA GLU A 117 -2.52 -0.32 1.69
C GLU A 117 -1.84 -0.38 3.07
N ILE A 118 -0.59 0.04 3.15
CA ILE A 118 0.25 0.12 4.36
C ILE A 118 -0.43 0.89 5.51
N VAL A 119 -1.14 1.98 5.18
CA VAL A 119 -1.78 2.87 6.17
C VAL A 119 -3.25 2.55 6.44
N LYS A 120 -3.85 1.60 5.73
CA LYS A 120 -5.26 1.26 5.89
C LYS A 120 -5.49 0.36 7.10
N SER A 121 -6.26 0.81 8.07
CA SER A 121 -6.58 0.03 9.29
C SER A 121 -7.35 -1.26 9.02
N SER A 122 -8.08 -1.35 7.89
CA SER A 122 -8.78 -2.57 7.45
C SER A 122 -7.85 -3.65 6.90
N TYR A 123 -6.59 -3.30 6.58
CA TYR A 123 -5.60 -4.25 6.09
C TYR A 123 -4.97 -5.07 7.22
N PRO A 124 -4.58 -6.33 6.97
CA PRO A 124 -3.93 -7.18 7.98
C PRO A 124 -2.66 -6.52 8.52
N SER A 125 -2.42 -6.63 9.84
CA SER A 125 -1.25 -6.01 10.48
C SER A 125 0.06 -6.51 9.89
N LEU A 126 0.15 -7.82 9.63
CA LEU A 126 1.33 -8.44 9.04
C LEU A 126 1.55 -7.97 7.59
N ALA A 127 0.48 -7.89 6.77
CA ALA A 127 0.58 -7.38 5.41
C ALA A 127 1.09 -5.93 5.38
N ARG A 128 0.58 -5.07 6.28
CA ARG A 128 1.05 -3.68 6.38
C ARG A 128 2.53 -3.58 6.73
N LYS A 129 3.01 -4.44 7.64
CA LYS A 129 4.43 -4.51 8.01
C LYS A 129 5.28 -4.96 6.83
N MET A 130 4.88 -6.03 6.13
CA MET A 130 5.58 -6.57 4.96
C MET A 130 5.63 -5.56 3.82
N LEU A 131 4.49 -4.96 3.47
CA LEU A 131 4.42 -3.94 2.41
C LEU A 131 5.28 -2.72 2.75
N LYS A 132 5.33 -2.29 4.01
CA LYS A 132 6.20 -1.18 4.43
C LYS A 132 7.68 -1.53 4.22
N GLN A 133 8.09 -2.74 4.57
CA GLN A 133 9.46 -3.22 4.36
C GLN A 133 9.80 -3.30 2.87
N LEU A 134 8.94 -3.93 2.06
CA LEU A 134 9.15 -4.07 0.61
C LEU A 134 9.24 -2.72 -0.10
N VAL A 135 8.34 -1.78 0.23
CA VAL A 135 8.37 -0.42 -0.35
C VAL A 135 9.60 0.35 0.09
N ARG A 136 10.04 0.19 1.34
CA ARG A 136 11.28 0.79 1.82
C ARG A 136 12.50 0.22 1.09
N SER A 137 12.60 -1.10 0.96
CA SER A 137 13.68 -1.75 0.21
C SER A 137 13.70 -1.30 -1.25
N LEU A 138 12.54 -1.17 -1.91
CA LEU A 138 12.43 -0.64 -3.27
C LEU A 138 13.05 0.77 -3.40
N MET A 139 12.86 1.64 -2.41
CA MET A 139 13.36 3.01 -2.42
C MET A 139 14.84 3.14 -1.96
N GLU A 140 15.40 2.13 -1.31
CA GLU A 140 16.79 2.13 -0.80
C GLU A 140 17.78 1.46 -1.75
N ILE A 141 17.31 0.55 -2.60
CA ILE A 141 18.16 -0.20 -3.52
C ILE A 141 18.37 0.64 -4.79
N ASP A 142 19.59 1.06 -4.97
CA ASP A 142 20.06 1.77 -6.18
C ASP A 142 20.98 0.81 -6.98
N ASP A 143 20.41 -0.29 -7.48
CA ASP A 143 21.16 -1.36 -8.15
C ASP A 143 20.29 -2.03 -9.22
N GLU A 144 20.92 -2.44 -10.32
CA GLU A 144 20.30 -3.26 -11.39
C GLU A 144 19.70 -4.58 -10.86
N ASN A 145 20.12 -5.01 -9.66
CA ASN A 145 19.63 -6.22 -8.99
C ASN A 145 18.40 -5.99 -8.07
N VAL A 146 17.76 -4.80 -8.10
CA VAL A 146 16.65 -4.48 -7.22
C VAL A 146 15.54 -5.54 -7.25
N ILE A 147 15.15 -5.99 -8.43
CA ILE A 147 14.10 -7.02 -8.59
C ILE A 147 14.52 -8.36 -7.99
N HIS A 148 15.79 -8.75 -8.11
CA HIS A 148 16.29 -9.97 -7.48
C HIS A 148 16.21 -9.89 -5.95
N GLN A 149 16.66 -8.81 -5.35
CA GLN A 149 16.60 -8.60 -3.89
C GLN A 149 15.16 -8.53 -3.38
N LEU A 150 14.26 -7.87 -4.13
CA LEU A 150 12.83 -7.83 -3.81
C LEU A 150 12.17 -9.20 -3.91
N ASN A 151 12.58 -10.05 -4.85
CA ASN A 151 12.13 -11.45 -4.93
C ASN A 151 12.52 -12.24 -3.66
N ILE A 152 13.76 -12.12 -3.20
CA ILE A 152 14.22 -12.75 -1.96
C ILE A 152 13.36 -12.28 -0.78
N SER A 153 13.18 -10.96 -0.65
CA SER A 153 12.36 -10.36 0.41
C SER A 153 10.90 -10.83 0.34
N MET A 154 10.33 -10.95 -0.86
CA MET A 154 8.96 -11.45 -1.07
C MET A 154 8.83 -12.92 -0.64
N GLN A 155 9.83 -13.76 -0.91
CA GLN A 155 9.84 -15.16 -0.46
C GLN A 155 9.92 -15.27 1.07
N GLN A 156 10.71 -14.44 1.73
CA GLN A 156 10.76 -14.36 3.19
C GLN A 156 9.41 -13.93 3.77
N CYS A 157 8.77 -12.94 3.17
CA CYS A 157 7.41 -12.53 3.53
C CYS A 157 6.41 -13.69 3.38
N LYS A 158 6.47 -14.44 2.27
CA LYS A 158 5.60 -15.61 2.04
C LYS A 158 5.79 -16.68 3.09
N GLN A 159 7.03 -17.01 3.46
CA GLN A 159 7.33 -17.99 4.51
C GLN A 159 6.76 -17.57 5.87
N GLN A 160 6.97 -16.32 6.27
CA GLN A 160 6.39 -15.78 7.51
C GLN A 160 4.86 -15.80 7.49
N TRP A 161 4.24 -15.50 6.35
CA TRP A 161 2.79 -15.53 6.18
C TRP A 161 2.19 -16.91 6.38
N GLN A 162 2.88 -17.97 5.91
CA GLN A 162 2.37 -19.35 6.01
C GLN A 162 2.20 -19.83 7.45
N VAL A 163 3.01 -19.35 8.38
CA VAL A 163 3.00 -19.75 9.79
C VAL A 163 2.34 -18.72 10.72
N ALA A 164 1.93 -17.57 10.18
CA ALA A 164 1.38 -16.47 10.97
C ALA A 164 -0.01 -16.78 11.53
N ASP A 165 -0.36 -16.13 12.64
CA ASP A 165 -1.69 -16.20 13.23
C ASP A 165 -2.77 -15.71 12.28
N ILE A 166 -3.93 -16.37 12.32
CA ILE A 166 -5.09 -16.05 11.46
C ILE A 166 -5.50 -14.58 11.60
N GLU A 167 -5.49 -14.04 12.81
CA GLU A 167 -5.88 -12.65 13.05
C GLU A 167 -4.94 -11.63 12.39
N SER A 168 -3.65 -11.94 12.32
CA SER A 168 -2.63 -11.07 11.73
C SER A 168 -2.69 -11.02 10.21
N ILE A 169 -3.29 -12.03 9.56
CA ILE A 169 -3.38 -12.19 8.10
C ILE A 169 -4.78 -11.95 7.53
N CYS A 170 -5.81 -11.83 8.37
CA CYS A 170 -7.18 -11.58 7.93
C CYS A 170 -7.52 -10.09 7.96
N PRO A 171 -7.88 -9.49 6.82
CA PRO A 171 -8.36 -8.12 6.77
C PRO A 171 -9.73 -7.98 7.44
N THR A 172 -10.08 -6.73 7.82
CA THR A 172 -11.39 -6.42 8.38
C THR A 172 -12.33 -5.82 7.32
N THR A 173 -13.61 -6.06 7.49
CA THR A 173 -14.67 -5.48 6.66
C THR A 173 -15.92 -5.27 7.51
N SER A 174 -16.82 -4.40 7.05
CA SER A 174 -18.13 -4.24 7.67
C SER A 174 -19.19 -4.96 6.85
N VAL A 175 -20.04 -5.72 7.50
CA VAL A 175 -21.20 -6.37 6.89
C VAL A 175 -22.47 -5.62 7.32
N ASN A 176 -23.12 -4.98 6.33
CA ASN A 176 -24.37 -4.24 6.50
C ASN A 176 -25.45 -4.84 5.61
N ASN A 177 -26.70 -4.65 6.01
CA ASN A 177 -27.88 -5.07 5.23
C ASN A 177 -27.88 -6.57 4.88
N TYR A 178 -27.48 -7.43 5.83
CA TYR A 178 -27.37 -8.87 5.62
C TYR A 178 -28.66 -9.46 5.04
N SER A 179 -29.81 -9.22 5.68
CA SER A 179 -31.11 -9.74 5.28
C SER A 179 -31.55 -9.34 3.87
N LYS A 180 -31.07 -8.21 3.36
CA LYS A 180 -31.40 -7.74 2.00
C LYS A 180 -30.88 -8.69 0.90
N TYR A 181 -29.77 -9.36 1.17
CA TYR A 181 -29.08 -10.16 0.14
C TYR A 181 -29.22 -11.68 0.35
N ILE A 182 -29.77 -12.12 1.49
CA ILE A 182 -29.84 -13.55 1.80
C ILE A 182 -31.18 -14.12 1.39
N ILE A 183 -31.16 -15.10 0.51
CA ILE A 183 -32.32 -15.93 0.17
C ILE A 183 -32.40 -17.12 1.15
N SER A 184 -31.24 -17.75 1.42
CA SER A 184 -31.12 -18.83 2.42
C SER A 184 -29.67 -18.98 2.85
N ASP A 185 -29.43 -19.04 4.17
CA ASP A 185 -28.15 -19.33 4.81
C ASP A 185 -28.16 -20.66 5.58
N THR A 186 -29.16 -21.50 5.33
CA THR A 186 -29.35 -22.83 5.93
C THR A 186 -29.05 -23.99 4.98
N ASN A 187 -28.79 -23.70 3.71
CA ASN A 187 -28.58 -24.72 2.69
C ASN A 187 -27.21 -25.44 2.91
N PRO A 188 -27.16 -26.76 3.04
CA PRO A 188 -25.93 -27.53 3.23
C PRO A 188 -24.89 -27.38 2.10
N LEU A 189 -25.33 -27.00 0.89
CA LEU A 189 -24.48 -26.79 -0.28
C LEU A 189 -23.87 -25.37 -0.34
N GLY A 190 -24.16 -24.52 0.63
CA GLY A 190 -23.72 -23.15 0.72
C GLY A 190 -24.86 -22.12 0.65
N PRO A 191 -24.59 -20.85 0.93
CA PRO A 191 -25.62 -19.82 0.99
C PRO A 191 -26.20 -19.53 -0.40
N ARG A 192 -27.54 -19.33 -0.45
CA ARG A 192 -28.22 -18.79 -1.61
C ARG A 192 -28.42 -17.27 -1.40
N VAL A 193 -27.90 -16.49 -2.34
CA VAL A 193 -27.84 -15.03 -2.23
C VAL A 193 -28.36 -14.36 -3.50
N GLU A 194 -28.85 -13.14 -3.35
CA GLU A 194 -29.27 -12.29 -4.44
C GLU A 194 -28.11 -11.91 -5.38
N LYS A 195 -28.44 -11.61 -6.64
CA LYS A 195 -27.47 -11.10 -7.61
C LYS A 195 -26.88 -9.78 -7.10
N GLY A 196 -25.54 -9.63 -7.20
CA GLY A 196 -24.84 -8.45 -6.71
C GLY A 196 -24.59 -8.44 -5.20
N CYS A 197 -24.83 -9.56 -4.50
CA CYS A 197 -24.49 -9.69 -3.09
C CYS A 197 -23.00 -9.42 -2.83
N PRO A 198 -22.62 -8.50 -1.90
CA PRO A 198 -21.24 -8.23 -1.55
C PRO A 198 -20.52 -9.47 -1.02
N PHE A 199 -19.22 -9.58 -1.30
CA PHE A 199 -18.42 -10.74 -0.86
C PHE A 199 -18.43 -10.95 0.66
N ALA A 200 -18.45 -9.85 1.42
CA ALA A 200 -18.48 -9.90 2.89
C ALA A 200 -19.81 -10.47 3.42
N VAL A 201 -20.93 -10.13 2.79
CA VAL A 201 -22.25 -10.71 3.12
C VAL A 201 -22.26 -12.20 2.78
N ARG A 202 -21.74 -12.60 1.59
CA ARG A 202 -21.61 -14.01 1.21
C ARG A 202 -20.73 -14.80 2.16
N GLY A 203 -19.60 -14.20 2.59
CA GLY A 203 -18.68 -14.81 3.55
C GLY A 203 -19.32 -15.01 4.94
N LEU A 204 -20.16 -14.09 5.37
CA LEU A 204 -20.91 -14.25 6.61
C LEU A 204 -22.02 -15.28 6.50
N ALA A 205 -22.73 -15.31 5.38
CA ALA A 205 -23.70 -16.35 5.08
C ALA A 205 -23.08 -17.75 5.01
N MET A 206 -21.83 -17.86 4.50
CA MET A 206 -21.08 -19.11 4.51
C MET A 206 -20.79 -19.59 5.94
N TYR A 207 -20.41 -18.68 6.85
CA TYR A 207 -20.28 -19.00 8.28
C TYR A 207 -21.57 -19.59 8.85
N ASN A 208 -22.72 -18.92 8.65
CA ASN A 208 -24.03 -19.38 9.15
C ASN A 208 -24.42 -20.75 8.56
N CYS A 209 -24.25 -20.92 7.24
CA CYS A 209 -24.53 -22.18 6.56
C CYS A 209 -23.74 -23.36 7.12
N ILE A 210 -22.40 -23.20 7.26
CA ILE A 210 -21.53 -24.27 7.79
C ILE A 210 -21.91 -24.57 9.22
N ARG A 211 -22.05 -23.53 10.06
CA ARG A 211 -22.40 -23.67 11.47
C ARG A 211 -23.71 -24.47 11.64
N GLN A 212 -24.74 -24.08 10.92
CA GLN A 212 -26.06 -24.71 11.04
C GLN A 212 -26.11 -26.09 10.43
N SER A 213 -25.59 -26.30 9.22
CA SER A 213 -25.63 -27.60 8.53
C SER A 213 -24.85 -28.69 9.22
N LYS A 214 -23.83 -28.31 10.03
CA LYS A 214 -22.98 -29.22 10.80
C LYS A 214 -23.28 -29.22 12.29
N ASN A 215 -24.29 -28.47 12.73
CA ASN A 215 -24.67 -28.29 14.13
C ASN A 215 -23.47 -27.88 15.02
N LEU A 216 -22.71 -26.86 14.58
CA LEU A 216 -21.48 -26.40 15.21
C LEU A 216 -21.75 -25.32 16.27
N PRO A 217 -20.87 -25.17 17.28
CA PRO A 217 -21.03 -24.17 18.32
C PRO A 217 -20.90 -22.73 17.79
N GLY A 218 -21.46 -21.78 18.53
CA GLY A 218 -21.45 -20.36 18.23
C GLY A 218 -22.85 -19.86 17.85
N ASP A 219 -23.00 -18.54 17.84
CA ASP A 219 -24.27 -17.88 17.48
C ASP A 219 -24.29 -17.52 15.98
N PRO A 220 -25.49 -17.42 15.39
CA PRO A 220 -25.61 -16.91 14.03
C PRO A 220 -25.23 -15.42 13.98
N LEU A 221 -24.56 -15.02 12.91
CA LEU A 221 -24.08 -13.66 12.74
C LEU A 221 -24.84 -12.98 11.59
N TYR A 222 -25.28 -11.73 11.78
CA TYR A 222 -26.11 -11.01 10.82
C TYR A 222 -25.53 -9.65 10.39
N GLY A 223 -24.37 -9.28 10.88
CA GLY A 223 -23.69 -8.05 10.50
C GLY A 223 -22.67 -7.56 11.52
N GLY A 224 -22.10 -6.39 11.24
CA GLY A 224 -21.09 -5.74 12.08
C GLY A 224 -19.69 -5.77 11.49
N LYS A 225 -18.68 -5.47 12.32
CA LYS A 225 -17.28 -5.51 11.91
C LYS A 225 -16.76 -6.95 11.97
N MET A 226 -16.35 -7.46 10.82
CA MET A 226 -15.90 -8.83 10.61
C MET A 226 -14.46 -8.88 10.13
N ARG A 227 -13.78 -10.01 10.38
CA ARG A 227 -12.59 -10.42 9.65
C ARG A 227 -13.01 -11.40 8.56
N TYR A 228 -12.22 -11.48 7.48
CA TYR A 228 -12.51 -12.41 6.40
C TYR A 228 -11.26 -13.05 5.83
N TYR A 229 -11.47 -14.19 5.19
CA TYR A 229 -10.44 -14.86 4.36
C TYR A 229 -11.07 -15.61 3.19
N ILE A 230 -10.22 -16.04 2.26
CA ILE A 230 -10.57 -16.89 1.14
C ILE A 230 -10.46 -18.35 1.60
N ILE A 231 -11.52 -19.15 1.34
CA ILE A 231 -11.55 -20.59 1.64
C ILE A 231 -10.70 -21.32 0.61
N LYS A 232 -9.88 -22.25 1.06
CA LYS A 232 -9.16 -23.17 0.19
C LYS A 232 -10.13 -24.16 -0.45
N THR A 233 -10.34 -24.03 -1.76
CA THR A 233 -11.24 -24.88 -2.52
C THR A 233 -10.45 -25.98 -3.24
N PRO A 234 -10.77 -27.27 -3.05
CA PRO A 234 -10.17 -28.35 -3.83
C PRO A 234 -10.43 -28.14 -5.33
N ASN A 235 -9.43 -28.43 -6.16
CA ASN A 235 -9.53 -28.35 -7.63
C ASN A 235 -9.94 -26.96 -8.17
N LYS A 236 -9.57 -25.89 -7.48
CA LYS A 236 -9.80 -24.53 -7.92
C LYS A 236 -9.06 -24.28 -9.25
N ASN A 237 -9.79 -23.92 -10.30
CA ASN A 237 -9.22 -23.42 -11.54
C ASN A 237 -9.31 -21.87 -11.59
N LYS A 238 -8.65 -21.23 -12.58
CA LYS A 238 -8.62 -19.75 -12.71
C LYS A 238 -10.02 -19.12 -12.83
N ASN A 239 -11.02 -19.88 -13.28
CA ASN A 239 -12.39 -19.40 -13.49
C ASN A 239 -13.31 -19.65 -12.27
N THR A 240 -12.83 -20.37 -11.24
CA THR A 240 -13.62 -20.63 -10.04
C THR A 240 -13.58 -19.39 -9.14
N PRO A 241 -14.70 -18.71 -8.88
CA PRO A 241 -14.72 -17.52 -8.03
C PRO A 241 -14.30 -17.84 -6.58
N ASP A 242 -13.61 -16.90 -5.94
CA ASP A 242 -13.22 -17.03 -4.55
C ASP A 242 -14.44 -17.18 -3.65
N GLN A 243 -14.38 -18.17 -2.77
CA GLN A 243 -15.33 -18.32 -1.67
C GLN A 243 -14.74 -17.66 -0.42
N PHE A 244 -15.53 -16.81 0.21
CA PHE A 244 -15.11 -16.08 1.41
C PHE A 244 -15.76 -16.66 2.65
N PHE A 245 -15.03 -16.55 3.76
CA PHE A 245 -15.53 -16.85 5.09
C PHE A 245 -15.33 -15.62 5.97
N CYS A 246 -16.37 -15.23 6.71
CA CYS A 246 -16.29 -14.13 7.66
C CYS A 246 -16.52 -14.62 9.08
N PHE A 247 -15.84 -14.00 10.06
CA PHE A 247 -16.00 -14.26 11.46
C PHE A 247 -15.85 -12.98 12.29
N GLN A 248 -16.38 -12.96 13.49
CA GLN A 248 -16.45 -11.73 14.29
C GLN A 248 -15.17 -11.53 15.13
N GLY A 249 -14.53 -10.38 14.97
CA GLY A 249 -13.44 -9.91 15.85
C GLY A 249 -12.28 -10.89 15.98
N SER A 250 -11.92 -11.22 17.22
CA SER A 250 -10.91 -12.24 17.58
C SER A 250 -11.50 -13.65 17.77
N ASN A 251 -12.80 -13.82 17.52
CA ASN A 251 -13.49 -15.09 17.74
C ASN A 251 -13.38 -15.99 16.50
N TYR A 252 -12.16 -16.42 16.16
CA TYR A 252 -11.95 -17.41 15.11
C TYR A 252 -12.53 -18.75 15.54
N PRO A 253 -13.52 -19.31 14.82
CA PRO A 253 -14.16 -20.54 15.25
C PRO A 253 -13.20 -21.73 15.25
N SER A 254 -13.14 -22.50 16.33
CA SER A 254 -12.25 -23.66 16.44
C SER A 254 -12.53 -24.75 15.40
N TRP A 255 -13.73 -24.80 14.87
CA TRP A 255 -14.14 -25.72 13.80
C TRP A 255 -13.80 -25.22 12.38
N ALA A 256 -13.46 -23.94 12.20
CA ALA A 256 -13.22 -23.36 10.88
C ALA A 256 -12.06 -24.05 10.12
N PRO A 257 -10.94 -24.46 10.73
CA PRO A 257 -9.89 -25.18 9.99
C PRO A 257 -10.37 -26.46 9.29
N GLN A 258 -11.36 -27.14 9.87
CA GLN A 258 -11.91 -28.39 9.32
C GLN A 258 -12.91 -28.15 8.19
N TYR A 259 -13.79 -27.14 8.31
CA TYR A 259 -14.93 -26.96 7.40
C TYR A 259 -14.78 -25.78 6.43
N ALA A 260 -13.91 -24.85 6.74
CA ALA A 260 -13.60 -23.68 5.92
C ALA A 260 -12.09 -23.37 5.99
N PRO A 261 -11.21 -24.27 5.55
CA PRO A 261 -9.76 -24.06 5.64
C PRO A 261 -9.35 -22.82 4.83
N ILE A 262 -8.45 -22.01 5.42
CA ILE A 262 -7.95 -20.80 4.78
C ILE A 262 -7.03 -21.14 3.61
N ASP A 263 -7.20 -20.42 2.49
CA ASP A 263 -6.22 -20.38 1.41
C ASP A 263 -5.19 -19.30 1.70
N ARG A 264 -4.10 -19.66 2.39
CA ARG A 264 -3.03 -18.73 2.77
C ARG A 264 -2.31 -18.14 1.56
N ASN A 265 -2.19 -18.90 0.45
CA ASN A 265 -1.57 -18.39 -0.76
C ASN A 265 -2.45 -17.33 -1.44
N ALA A 266 -3.75 -17.60 -1.60
CA ALA A 266 -4.68 -16.61 -2.14
C ALA A 266 -4.77 -15.35 -1.28
N MET A 267 -4.72 -15.50 0.06
CA MET A 267 -4.68 -14.38 0.98
C MET A 267 -3.37 -13.58 0.88
N PHE A 268 -2.22 -14.25 0.73
CA PHE A 268 -0.93 -13.60 0.53
C PHE A 268 -0.92 -12.80 -0.79
N THR A 269 -1.34 -13.43 -1.89
CA THR A 269 -1.47 -12.76 -3.18
C THR A 269 -2.32 -11.50 -3.05
N ARG A 270 -3.53 -11.61 -2.50
CA ARG A 270 -4.47 -10.49 -2.34
C ARG A 270 -3.95 -9.37 -1.44
N CYS A 271 -3.26 -9.70 -0.34
CA CYS A 271 -2.90 -8.73 0.70
C CYS A 271 -1.47 -8.20 0.60
N VAL A 272 -0.57 -8.90 -0.07
CA VAL A 272 0.85 -8.51 -0.16
C VAL A 272 1.31 -8.42 -1.60
N LEU A 273 1.21 -9.50 -2.38
CA LEU A 273 1.78 -9.57 -3.72
C LEU A 273 1.09 -8.59 -4.70
N ASP A 274 -0.23 -8.66 -4.87
CA ASP A 274 -0.96 -7.77 -5.79
C ASP A 274 -0.83 -6.28 -5.42
N PRO A 275 -0.92 -5.86 -4.13
CA PRO A 275 -0.65 -4.49 -3.74
C PRO A 275 0.76 -4.01 -4.08
N PHE A 276 1.77 -4.87 -3.90
CA PHE A 276 3.14 -4.53 -4.20
C PHE A 276 3.40 -4.49 -5.71
N ASN A 277 2.87 -5.46 -6.47
CA ASN A 277 2.97 -5.46 -7.94
C ASN A 277 2.33 -4.22 -8.57
N ARG A 278 1.22 -3.70 -8.00
CA ARG A 278 0.68 -2.40 -8.46
C ARG A 278 1.65 -1.23 -8.27
N ILE A 279 2.53 -1.29 -7.27
CA ILE A 279 3.58 -0.29 -7.08
C ILE A 279 4.67 -0.47 -8.13
N LEU A 280 5.14 -1.71 -8.34
CA LEU A 280 6.14 -2.03 -9.36
C LEU A 280 5.67 -1.63 -10.77
N SER A 281 4.46 -2.01 -11.15
CA SER A 281 3.87 -1.65 -12.44
C SER A 281 3.76 -0.12 -12.64
N ALA A 282 3.49 0.63 -11.55
CA ALA A 282 3.37 2.09 -11.64
C ALA A 282 4.71 2.81 -11.89
N ILE A 283 5.83 2.19 -11.55
CA ILE A 283 7.19 2.69 -11.80
C ILE A 283 7.85 2.02 -13.01
N GLY A 284 7.11 1.18 -13.76
CA GLY A 284 7.60 0.51 -14.96
C GLY A 284 8.40 -0.77 -14.69
N GLU A 285 8.44 -1.25 -13.46
CA GLU A 285 9.15 -2.46 -13.06
C GLU A 285 8.35 -3.74 -13.31
N LYS A 286 9.08 -4.87 -13.47
CA LYS A 286 8.47 -6.19 -13.66
C LYS A 286 7.76 -6.66 -12.39
N GLU A 287 6.58 -7.25 -12.56
CA GLU A 287 5.83 -7.85 -11.46
C GLU A 287 6.52 -9.10 -10.91
N LEU A 288 6.45 -9.26 -9.58
CA LEU A 288 6.92 -10.46 -8.89
C LEU A 288 5.88 -11.58 -8.98
N SER A 289 6.33 -12.82 -8.99
CA SER A 289 5.44 -13.98 -8.90
C SER A 289 5.37 -14.53 -7.46
N ILE A 290 4.31 -15.27 -7.16
CA ILE A 290 4.17 -15.91 -5.85
C ILE A 290 5.25 -16.97 -5.60
N ASP A 291 5.80 -17.55 -6.65
CA ASP A 291 6.81 -18.63 -6.58
C ASP A 291 8.23 -18.10 -6.71
N GLY A 292 8.42 -16.78 -6.86
CA GLY A 292 9.71 -16.12 -6.91
C GLY A 292 10.53 -16.35 -8.17
N TYR A 293 9.94 -16.94 -9.20
CA TYR A 293 10.60 -17.09 -10.49
C TYR A 293 10.38 -15.83 -11.33
N ILE A 294 11.47 -15.12 -11.59
CA ILE A 294 11.52 -14.28 -12.79
C ILE A 294 11.50 -15.28 -13.94
N GLN A 295 10.44 -15.33 -14.74
CA GLN A 295 10.53 -15.91 -16.08
C GLN A 295 11.53 -15.02 -16.83
N CYS A 296 12.81 -15.35 -16.76
CA CYS A 296 13.75 -14.87 -17.75
C CYS A 296 13.26 -15.47 -19.08
N SER A 297 12.75 -14.64 -19.96
CA SER A 297 12.61 -14.99 -21.35
C SER A 297 14.01 -15.40 -21.82
N LEU A 298 14.16 -16.65 -22.24
CA LEU A 298 15.42 -17.17 -22.82
C LEU A 298 15.66 -16.56 -24.22
N PHE A 299 14.80 -15.61 -24.64
CA PHE A 299 14.79 -15.05 -25.99
C PHE A 299 14.37 -13.55 -25.98
N ASP A 300 15.07 -12.72 -25.23
CA ASP A 300 15.11 -11.26 -25.45
C ASP A 300 16.54 -10.83 -25.79
#